data_20eeafda326ac571648737dd08d99267
#
_entry.id   20eeafda326ac571648737dd08d99267
#
_cell.length_a   1.000
_cell.length_b   1.000
_cell.length_c   1.000
_cell.angle_alpha   90.00
_cell.angle_beta   90.00
_cell.angle_gamma   90.00
#
_symmetry.space_group_name_H-M   'P 1'
#
loop_
_entity.id
_entity.type
_entity.pdbx_description
1 polymer ?
#
loop_
_entity_poly.entity_id
_entity_poly.type
_entity_poly.pdbx_seq_one_letter_code
_entity_poly.pdbx_strand_id
1 'polypeptide(L)'
;RGLGDVYKRQLHDLTVSQRCHTFFARNSKGTPEVANIKSQKKRIRTNEAARMRNKAVKSELKTLTKHVQSAVAEGDAEKAQAALKTVTKRLDMAAAKHVIHKNQASNRKSGLAKLVNSINA
;
A
#
# COMPACT_ATOMS: atom_id res chain seq x y z
N ARG A 1 -0.64 39.25 -38.80
CA ARG A 1 -1.55 38.43 -37.97
C ARG A 1 -1.66 37.11 -38.69
N GLY A 2 -0.96 36.10 -38.51
CA GLY A 2 -0.47 35.35 -37.47
C GLY A 2 -0.68 33.89 -37.86
N LEU A 3 0.17 33.32 -38.81
CA LEU A 3 0.21 31.85 -39.09
C LEU A 3 0.57 31.01 -37.85
N GLY A 4 0.97 31.67 -36.75
CA GLY A 4 1.36 31.01 -35.50
C GLY A 4 0.19 30.46 -34.65
N ASP A 5 -1.04 30.97 -34.82
CA ASP A 5 -2.17 30.57 -33.99
C ASP A 5 -2.88 29.28 -34.50
N VAL A 6 -2.70 28.96 -35.77
CA VAL A 6 -3.27 27.74 -36.35
C VAL A 6 -2.54 26.47 -35.86
N TYR A 7 -1.24 26.56 -35.68
CA TYR A 7 -0.44 25.44 -35.17
C TYR A 7 -0.61 25.17 -33.66
N LYS A 8 -0.92 26.22 -32.88
CA LYS A 8 -1.21 26.05 -31.43
C LYS A 8 -2.53 25.33 -31.17
N ARG A 9 -3.53 25.51 -32.02
CA ARG A 9 -4.82 24.81 -31.89
C ARG A 9 -4.75 23.33 -32.27
N GLN A 10 -3.91 22.96 -33.23
CA GLN A 10 -3.75 21.54 -33.62
C GLN A 10 -3.00 20.70 -32.60
N LEU A 11 -2.19 21.30 -31.71
CA LEU A 11 -1.50 20.58 -30.63
C LEU A 11 -2.41 20.34 -29.40
N HIS A 12 -3.54 21.01 -29.30
CA HIS A 12 -4.47 20.87 -28.16
C HIS A 12 -5.50 19.74 -28.37
N ASP A 13 -5.72 19.29 -29.61
CA ASP A 13 -6.72 18.27 -29.95
C ASP A 13 -6.15 16.85 -30.09
N LEU A 14 -4.85 16.67 -29.80
CA LEU A 14 -4.33 15.33 -29.58
C LEU A 14 -4.84 14.85 -28.23
N THR A 15 -6.04 14.31 -28.28
CA THR A 15 -6.83 13.81 -27.16
C THR A 15 -5.97 12.98 -26.20
N VAL A 16 -6.21 13.17 -24.92
CA VAL A 16 -5.66 12.43 -23.78
C VAL A 16 -5.65 10.91 -24.02
N SER A 17 -6.54 10.40 -24.88
CA SER A 17 -6.62 9.02 -25.34
C SER A 17 -5.38 8.54 -26.11
N GLN A 18 -4.77 9.34 -26.96
CA GLN A 18 -3.57 8.92 -27.71
C GLN A 18 -2.29 8.97 -26.87
N ARG A 19 -2.23 9.82 -25.85
CA ARG A 19 -1.11 9.83 -24.88
C ARG A 19 -1.09 8.60 -23.99
N CYS A 20 -2.24 8.04 -23.67
CA CYS A 20 -2.32 6.81 -22.88
C CYS A 20 -1.87 5.57 -23.66
N HIS A 21 -2.15 5.50 -24.97
CA HIS A 21 -1.75 4.35 -25.79
C HIS A 21 -0.22 4.25 -25.99
N THR A 22 0.47 5.37 -26.14
CA THR A 22 1.93 5.35 -26.31
C THR A 22 2.68 5.05 -25.02
N PHE A 23 2.09 5.35 -23.86
CA PHE A 23 2.71 5.03 -22.56
C PHE A 23 2.57 3.54 -22.21
N PHE A 24 1.47 2.90 -22.60
CA PHE A 24 1.24 1.47 -22.35
C PHE A 24 2.00 0.56 -23.30
N ALA A 25 2.21 0.97 -24.56
CA ALA A 25 2.91 0.17 -25.57
C ALA A 25 4.43 0.05 -25.34
N ARG A 26 5.02 0.93 -24.50
CA ARG A 26 6.46 0.91 -24.23
C ARG A 26 6.86 -0.09 -23.14
N ASN A 27 5.89 -0.69 -22.45
CA ASN A 27 6.15 -1.59 -21.31
C ASN A 27 5.94 -3.08 -21.65
N SER A 28 5.64 -3.42 -22.91
CA SER A 28 5.38 -4.80 -23.34
C SER A 28 6.60 -5.55 -23.94
N LYS A 29 7.79 -4.94 -23.89
CA LYS A 29 9.05 -5.59 -24.37
C LYS A 29 10.11 -5.70 -23.27
N GLY A 30 9.71 -5.80 -22.02
CA GLY A 30 10.59 -6.21 -20.95
C GLY A 30 10.40 -7.69 -20.66
N THR A 31 10.98 -8.58 -21.46
CA THR A 31 11.35 -9.88 -20.91
C THR A 31 12.15 -9.60 -19.65
N PRO A 32 11.78 -10.17 -18.49
CA PRO A 32 12.55 -9.94 -17.27
C PRO A 32 13.96 -10.41 -17.57
N GLU A 33 14.90 -9.46 -17.63
CA GLU A 33 16.31 -9.77 -17.81
C GLU A 33 16.74 -10.64 -16.65
N VAL A 34 16.74 -11.95 -16.88
CA VAL A 34 17.04 -12.94 -15.84
C VAL A 34 18.51 -12.78 -15.52
N ALA A 35 18.82 -12.28 -14.34
CA ALA A 35 20.18 -12.13 -13.85
C ALA A 35 20.95 -13.45 -14.05
N ASN A 36 21.99 -13.43 -14.89
CA ASN A 36 22.77 -14.63 -15.25
C ASN A 36 23.69 -15.10 -14.11
N ILE A 37 24.01 -14.23 -13.16
CA ILE A 37 24.91 -14.53 -12.04
C ILE A 37 24.19 -15.42 -11.02
N LYS A 38 24.80 -16.58 -10.67
CA LYS A 38 24.25 -17.56 -9.70
C LYS A 38 23.83 -16.93 -8.36
N SER A 39 24.63 -16.00 -7.83
CA SER A 39 24.33 -15.25 -6.60
C SER A 39 23.06 -14.40 -6.71
N GLN A 40 22.85 -13.75 -7.86
CA GLN A 40 21.66 -12.95 -8.11
C GLN A 40 20.41 -13.83 -8.21
N LYS A 41 20.49 -14.99 -8.86
CA LYS A 41 19.38 -15.95 -8.93
C LYS A 41 18.98 -16.44 -7.52
N LYS A 42 19.95 -16.72 -6.65
CA LYS A 42 19.70 -17.09 -5.25
C LYS A 42 19.04 -15.93 -4.50
N ARG A 43 19.52 -14.69 -4.68
CA ARG A 43 18.97 -13.49 -4.03
C ARG A 43 17.53 -13.21 -4.44
N ILE A 44 17.19 -13.41 -5.71
CA ILE A 44 15.80 -13.26 -6.21
C ILE A 44 14.87 -14.21 -5.45
N ARG A 45 15.22 -15.50 -5.34
CA ARG A 45 14.41 -16.51 -4.64
C ARG A 45 14.23 -16.18 -3.15
N THR A 46 15.29 -15.77 -2.46
CA THR A 46 15.22 -15.40 -1.04
C THR A 46 14.41 -14.14 -0.82
N ASN A 47 14.55 -13.15 -1.69
CA ASN A 47 13.78 -11.90 -1.63
C ASN A 47 12.30 -12.16 -1.90
N GLU A 48 11.97 -13.04 -2.82
CA GLU A 48 10.58 -13.37 -3.13
C GLU A 48 9.91 -14.09 -1.95
N ALA A 49 10.58 -15.06 -1.34
CA ALA A 49 10.10 -15.71 -0.12
C ALA A 49 9.89 -14.72 1.04
N ALA A 50 10.82 -13.76 1.22
CA ALA A 50 10.68 -12.71 2.21
C ALA A 50 9.51 -11.76 1.87
N ARG A 51 9.35 -11.38 0.60
CA ARG A 51 8.25 -10.55 0.11
C ARG A 51 6.89 -11.19 0.38
N MET A 52 6.74 -12.49 0.12
CA MET A 52 5.50 -13.22 0.37
C MET A 52 5.14 -13.24 1.86
N ARG A 53 6.10 -13.54 2.74
CA ARG A 53 5.91 -13.48 4.20
C ARG A 53 5.51 -12.07 4.66
N ASN A 54 6.19 -11.05 4.19
CA ASN A 54 5.90 -9.67 4.56
C ASN A 54 4.53 -9.22 4.01
N LYS A 55 4.14 -9.67 2.82
CA LYS A 55 2.82 -9.42 2.24
C LYS A 55 1.70 -10.02 3.10
N ALA A 56 1.88 -11.25 3.57
CA ALA A 56 0.90 -11.91 4.45
C ALA A 56 0.68 -11.13 5.75
N VAL A 57 1.77 -10.73 6.45
CA VAL A 57 1.68 -9.93 7.67
C VAL A 57 1.00 -8.57 7.42
N LYS A 58 1.36 -7.87 6.34
CA LYS A 58 0.73 -6.59 6.00
C LYS A 58 -0.75 -6.73 5.68
N SER A 59 -1.15 -7.82 5.03
CA SER A 59 -2.55 -8.14 4.76
C SER A 59 -3.33 -8.42 6.05
N GLU A 60 -2.77 -9.22 6.95
CA GLU A 60 -3.35 -9.49 8.28
C GLU A 60 -3.59 -8.19 9.06
N LEU A 61 -2.58 -7.32 9.13
CA LEU A 61 -2.70 -6.02 9.78
C LEU A 61 -3.80 -5.15 9.18
N LYS A 62 -3.95 -5.16 7.85
CA LYS A 62 -5.02 -4.42 7.17
C LYS A 62 -6.40 -4.96 7.55
N THR A 63 -6.55 -6.28 7.59
CA THR A 63 -7.82 -6.93 7.98
C THR A 63 -8.17 -6.59 9.43
N LEU A 64 -7.22 -6.73 10.36
CA LEU A 64 -7.43 -6.40 11.77
C LEU A 64 -7.79 -4.91 11.97
N THR A 65 -7.16 -4.02 11.22
CA THR A 65 -7.51 -2.58 11.25
C THR A 65 -8.96 -2.35 10.81
N LYS A 66 -9.41 -3.05 9.76
CA LYS A 66 -10.80 -2.98 9.31
C LYS A 66 -11.79 -3.50 10.35
N HIS A 67 -11.44 -4.56 11.09
CA HIS A 67 -12.28 -5.06 12.19
C HIS A 67 -12.46 -4.03 13.29
N VAL A 68 -11.43 -3.28 13.64
CA VAL A 68 -11.59 -2.15 14.60
C VAL A 68 -12.52 -1.09 14.03
N GLN A 69 -12.35 -0.73 12.75
CA GLN A 69 -13.18 0.29 12.10
C GLN A 69 -14.65 -0.13 12.00
N SER A 70 -14.95 -1.42 11.72
CA SER A 70 -16.32 -1.92 11.68
C SER A 70 -16.95 -1.92 13.08
N ALA A 71 -16.22 -2.36 14.12
CA ALA A 71 -16.70 -2.31 15.50
C ALA A 71 -16.97 -0.87 15.98
N VAL A 72 -16.13 0.10 15.54
CA VAL A 72 -16.37 1.53 15.78
C VAL A 72 -17.64 2.01 15.07
N ALA A 73 -17.88 1.59 13.83
CA ALA A 73 -19.07 1.97 13.07
C ALA A 73 -20.37 1.35 13.64
N GLU A 74 -20.26 0.15 14.23
CA GLU A 74 -21.36 -0.53 14.94
C GLU A 74 -21.67 0.13 16.31
N GLY A 75 -20.74 0.94 16.84
CA GLY A 75 -20.89 1.59 18.15
C GLY A 75 -20.57 0.69 19.35
N ASP A 76 -20.07 -0.53 19.11
CA ASP A 76 -19.76 -1.50 20.17
C ASP A 76 -18.39 -1.19 20.82
N ALA A 77 -18.40 -0.48 21.93
CA ALA A 77 -17.19 -0.09 22.65
C ALA A 77 -16.37 -1.29 23.16
N GLU A 78 -17.01 -2.34 23.67
CA GLU A 78 -16.32 -3.54 24.17
C GLU A 78 -15.61 -4.29 23.07
N LYS A 79 -16.29 -4.55 21.92
CA LYS A 79 -15.70 -5.20 20.76
C LYS A 79 -14.57 -4.37 20.17
N ALA A 80 -14.74 -3.05 20.08
CA ALA A 80 -13.71 -2.15 19.57
C ALA A 80 -12.45 -2.16 20.46
N GLN A 81 -12.59 -2.17 21.79
CA GLN A 81 -11.46 -2.26 22.71
C GLN A 81 -10.74 -3.62 22.63
N ALA A 82 -11.48 -4.74 22.54
CA ALA A 82 -10.90 -6.07 22.38
C ALA A 82 -10.12 -6.18 21.05
N ALA A 83 -10.71 -5.70 19.97
CA ALA A 83 -10.06 -5.65 18.66
C ALA A 83 -8.82 -4.74 18.69
N LEU A 84 -8.87 -3.58 19.35
CA LEU A 84 -7.73 -2.67 19.48
C LEU A 84 -6.55 -3.35 20.20
N LYS A 85 -6.79 -4.07 21.30
CA LYS A 85 -5.75 -4.83 22.01
C LYS A 85 -5.06 -5.84 21.08
N THR A 86 -5.84 -6.56 20.28
CA THR A 86 -5.33 -7.54 19.31
C THR A 86 -4.47 -6.90 18.22
N VAL A 87 -4.97 -5.80 17.61
CA VAL A 87 -4.23 -5.06 16.57
C VAL A 87 -2.94 -4.47 17.12
N THR A 88 -2.96 -3.89 18.31
CA THR A 88 -1.79 -3.31 18.96
C THR A 88 -0.70 -4.37 19.14
N LYS A 89 -1.03 -5.54 19.67
CA LYS A 89 -0.10 -6.66 19.84
C LYS A 89 0.49 -7.11 18.49
N ARG A 90 -0.32 -7.20 17.43
CA ARG A 90 0.14 -7.59 16.10
C ARG A 90 1.02 -6.52 15.44
N LEU A 91 0.73 -5.23 15.64
CA LEU A 91 1.59 -4.14 15.17
C LEU A 91 2.97 -4.18 15.83
N ASP A 92 3.04 -4.46 17.14
CA ASP A 92 4.31 -4.60 17.85
C ASP A 92 5.13 -5.78 17.35
N MET A 93 4.49 -6.93 17.14
CA MET A 93 5.16 -8.09 16.56
C MET A 93 5.67 -7.83 15.14
N ALA A 94 4.93 -7.11 14.32
CA ALA A 94 5.34 -6.74 12.97
C ALA A 94 6.50 -5.74 12.97
N ALA A 95 6.53 -4.82 13.93
CA ALA A 95 7.64 -3.89 14.12
C ALA A 95 8.90 -4.62 14.64
N ALA A 96 8.76 -5.54 15.59
CA ALA A 96 9.86 -6.37 16.08
C ALA A 96 10.48 -7.26 14.99
N LYS A 97 9.65 -7.75 14.05
CA LYS A 97 10.09 -8.52 12.87
C LYS A 97 10.59 -7.64 11.71
N HIS A 98 10.70 -6.33 11.88
CA HIS A 98 11.10 -5.36 10.86
C HIS A 98 10.27 -5.39 9.57
N VAL A 99 9.03 -5.88 9.62
CA VAL A 99 8.08 -5.85 8.48
C VAL A 99 7.54 -4.44 8.26
N ILE A 100 7.39 -3.68 9.35
CA ILE A 100 7.02 -2.26 9.38
C ILE A 100 7.97 -1.48 10.29
N HIS A 101 8.15 -0.20 10.01
CA HIS A 101 8.96 0.66 10.87
C HIS A 101 8.23 0.97 12.18
N LYS A 102 8.96 1.11 13.30
CA LYS A 102 8.39 1.40 14.63
C LYS A 102 7.49 2.65 14.66
N ASN A 103 7.89 3.72 13.97
CA ASN A 103 7.10 4.94 13.90
C ASN A 103 5.76 4.72 13.17
N GLN A 104 5.74 3.88 12.13
CA GLN A 104 4.51 3.52 11.43
C GLN A 104 3.56 2.73 12.34
N ALA A 105 4.09 1.82 13.17
CA ALA A 105 3.31 1.10 14.17
C ALA A 105 2.71 2.06 15.20
N SER A 106 3.51 2.99 15.73
CA SER A 106 3.05 4.00 16.71
C SER A 106 1.97 4.91 16.13
N ASN A 107 2.14 5.40 14.91
CA ASN A 107 1.15 6.25 14.25
C ASN A 107 -0.18 5.51 14.01
N ARG A 108 -0.13 4.24 13.63
CA ARG A 108 -1.35 3.43 13.47
C ARG A 108 -2.05 3.16 14.79
N LYS A 109 -1.29 2.83 15.84
CA LYS A 109 -1.85 2.63 17.18
C LYS A 109 -2.56 3.88 17.68
N SER A 110 -1.91 5.05 17.61
CA SER A 110 -2.51 6.30 18.08
C SER A 110 -3.76 6.67 17.30
N GLY A 111 -3.76 6.47 15.97
CA GLY A 111 -4.94 6.71 15.15
C GLY A 111 -6.12 5.80 15.52
N LEU A 112 -5.87 4.50 15.71
CA LEU A 112 -6.91 3.55 16.13
C LEU A 112 -7.41 3.82 17.55
N ALA A 113 -6.53 4.18 18.49
CA ALA A 113 -6.91 4.54 19.84
C ALA A 113 -7.82 5.78 19.86
N LYS A 114 -7.51 6.80 19.05
CA LYS A 114 -8.38 7.99 18.91
C LYS A 114 -9.77 7.62 18.41
N LEU A 115 -9.86 6.74 17.40
CA LEU A 115 -11.14 6.26 16.87
C LEU A 115 -11.96 5.49 17.90
N VAL A 116 -11.33 4.63 18.70
CA VAL A 116 -12.04 3.89 19.76
C VAL A 116 -12.46 4.83 20.89
N ASN A 117 -11.63 5.81 21.26
CA ASN A 117 -11.97 6.77 22.30
C ASN A 117 -13.12 7.70 21.87
N SER A 118 -13.31 7.97 20.59
CA SER A 118 -14.43 8.80 20.11
C SER A 118 -15.81 8.16 20.30
N ILE A 119 -15.89 6.84 20.52
CA ILE A 119 -17.15 6.16 20.87
C ILE A 119 -17.42 6.26 22.38
N ASN A 120 -16.35 6.32 23.18
CA ASN A 120 -16.48 6.37 24.65
C ASN A 120 -16.69 7.81 25.17
N ALA A 121 -16.57 8.80 24.30
CA ALA A 121 -16.81 10.21 24.63
C ALA A 121 -18.25 10.59 24.30
#